data_53cb551ee213141125fe96870dfdd7da
#
_entry.id   53cb551ee213141125fe96870dfdd7da
#
_cell.length_a   1.000
_cell.length_b   1.000
_cell.length_c   1.000
_cell.angle_alpha   90.00
_cell.angle_beta   90.00
_cell.angle_gamma   90.00
#
_symmetry.space_group_name_H-M   'P 1'
#
loop_
_entity.id
_entity.type
_entity.pdbx_description
1 polymer ?
#
loop_
_entity_poly.entity_id
_entity_poly.type
_entity_poly.pdbx_seq_one_letter_code
_entity_poly.pdbx_strand_id
1 'polypeptide(L)'
;CKIAEQNMYSVGAGLSAAGKIPFCSTFAKFITRGYDQIEMAINSGANIKIVGSHSGISLAADGPSQMSLPDIAWFRSFGTMTDHHGNPGSYVLQPADAWAAYGLTVAMAEHVGCSYLRTFRPEVEMIYDESTKFELGGMEVLTEGRDVLIVSAGYMIHECNKAIEE
;
A
#
# COMPACT_ATOMS: atom_id res chain seq x y z
N CYS A 1 13.58 16.19 -3.43
CA CYS A 1 12.90 17.02 -2.40
C CYS A 1 13.66 17.10 -1.07
N LYS A 2 14.75 16.38 -0.83
CA LYS A 2 15.34 16.15 0.51
C LYS A 2 14.27 15.52 1.44
N ILE A 3 14.38 15.74 2.76
CA ILE A 3 13.38 15.25 3.72
C ILE A 3 12.26 16.30 3.82
N ALA A 4 11.23 16.15 3.00
CA ALA A 4 10.13 17.11 2.87
C ALA A 4 8.87 16.41 2.35
N GLU A 5 8.28 15.52 3.13
CA GLU A 5 7.15 14.67 2.74
C GLU A 5 5.94 15.50 2.30
N GLN A 6 5.60 16.57 3.01
CA GLN A 6 4.50 17.47 2.64
C GLN A 6 4.72 18.05 1.23
N ASN A 7 5.93 18.55 0.96
CA ASN A 7 6.27 19.10 -0.37
C ASN A 7 6.24 17.99 -1.44
N MET A 8 6.68 16.77 -1.13
CA MET A 8 6.64 15.64 -2.06
C MET A 8 5.22 15.35 -2.53
N TYR A 9 4.24 15.32 -1.62
CA TYR A 9 2.84 15.05 -1.98
C TYR A 9 2.21 16.22 -2.73
N SER A 10 2.52 17.47 -2.35
CA SER A 10 2.04 18.65 -3.08
C SER A 10 2.59 18.68 -4.51
N VAL A 11 3.88 18.37 -4.70
CA VAL A 11 4.50 18.25 -6.04
C VAL A 11 3.87 17.09 -6.81
N GLY A 12 3.63 15.94 -6.15
CA GLY A 12 2.95 14.79 -6.73
C GLY A 12 1.55 15.17 -7.25
N ALA A 13 0.75 15.86 -6.45
CA ALA A 13 -0.56 16.32 -6.86
C ALA A 13 -0.48 17.27 -8.09
N GLY A 14 0.49 18.18 -8.09
CA GLY A 14 0.75 19.07 -9.24
C GLY A 14 1.17 18.32 -10.50
N LEU A 15 2.02 17.29 -10.37
CA LEU A 15 2.40 16.44 -11.50
C LEU A 15 1.20 15.63 -12.03
N SER A 16 0.33 15.15 -11.15
CA SER A 16 -0.91 14.48 -11.54
C SER A 16 -1.80 15.43 -12.34
N ALA A 17 -1.98 16.67 -11.89
CA ALA A 17 -2.74 17.68 -12.62
C ALA A 17 -2.14 18.00 -14.01
N ALA A 18 -0.83 17.81 -14.18
CA ALA A 18 -0.13 17.90 -15.47
C ALA A 18 -0.16 16.58 -16.29
N GLY A 19 -1.02 15.62 -15.93
CA GLY A 19 -1.21 14.37 -16.66
C GLY A 19 -0.11 13.33 -16.45
N LYS A 20 0.66 13.43 -15.36
CA LYS A 20 1.67 12.42 -14.99
C LYS A 20 1.11 11.45 -13.97
N ILE A 21 1.78 10.30 -13.82
CA ILE A 21 1.48 9.29 -12.81
C ILE A 21 2.61 9.30 -11.76
N PRO A 22 2.54 10.19 -10.75
CA PRO A 22 3.59 10.30 -9.75
C PRO A 22 3.52 9.15 -8.75
N PHE A 23 4.67 8.54 -8.47
CA PHE A 23 4.89 7.64 -7.36
C PHE A 23 5.64 8.39 -6.25
N CYS A 24 5.00 8.56 -5.10
CA CYS A 24 5.55 9.27 -3.94
C CYS A 24 5.92 8.25 -2.86
N SER A 25 7.21 8.05 -2.62
CA SER A 25 7.71 7.01 -1.71
C SER A 25 8.49 7.60 -0.55
N THR A 26 8.19 7.11 0.65
CA THR A 26 8.94 7.33 1.88
C THR A 26 8.70 6.17 2.86
N PHE A 27 9.27 6.18 4.06
CA PHE A 27 8.85 5.25 5.10
C PHE A 27 7.38 5.47 5.45
N ALA A 28 6.64 4.38 5.64
CA ALA A 28 5.21 4.43 5.96
C ALA A 28 4.90 5.35 7.16
N LYS A 29 5.77 5.39 8.17
CA LYS A 29 5.66 6.29 9.31
C LYS A 29 5.68 7.76 8.91
N PHE A 30 6.54 8.14 7.96
CA PHE A 30 6.75 9.56 7.61
C PHE A 30 5.69 10.10 6.66
N ILE A 31 4.88 9.24 6.06
CA ILE A 31 3.68 9.65 5.31
C ILE A 31 2.76 10.54 6.15
N THR A 32 2.71 10.32 7.46
CA THR A 32 1.88 11.10 8.40
C THR A 32 2.14 12.59 8.33
N ARG A 33 3.37 13.00 7.98
CA ARG A 33 3.74 14.41 7.86
C ARG A 33 3.02 15.13 6.73
N GLY A 34 2.56 14.38 5.74
CA GLY A 34 1.88 14.90 4.56
C GLY A 34 0.40 14.51 4.48
N TYR A 35 -0.23 14.15 5.61
CA TYR A 35 -1.61 13.68 5.64
C TYR A 35 -2.58 14.68 4.97
N ASP A 36 -2.52 15.94 5.33
CA ASP A 36 -3.36 17.02 4.76
C ASP A 36 -3.17 17.14 3.24
N GLN A 37 -1.93 17.09 2.77
CA GLN A 37 -1.62 17.16 1.34
C GLN A 37 -2.15 15.95 0.57
N ILE A 38 -2.11 14.78 1.18
CA ILE A 38 -2.66 13.55 0.59
C ILE A 38 -4.19 13.64 0.55
N GLU A 39 -4.84 14.06 1.65
CA GLU A 39 -6.29 14.24 1.69
C GLU A 39 -6.75 15.23 0.63
N MET A 40 -6.09 16.37 0.51
CA MET A 40 -6.39 17.37 -0.51
C MET A 40 -6.14 16.85 -1.93
N ALA A 41 -5.11 16.06 -2.16
CA ALA A 41 -4.86 15.41 -3.44
C ALA A 41 -5.99 14.46 -3.83
N ILE A 42 -6.44 13.61 -2.89
CA ILE A 42 -7.54 12.67 -3.10
C ILE A 42 -8.84 13.43 -3.38
N ASN A 43 -9.17 14.43 -2.58
CA ASN A 43 -10.38 15.26 -2.75
C ASN A 43 -10.38 16.01 -4.09
N SER A 44 -9.20 16.29 -4.63
CA SER A 44 -9.03 16.93 -5.95
C SER A 44 -9.01 15.94 -7.12
N GLY A 45 -9.20 14.64 -6.85
CA GLY A 45 -9.17 13.59 -7.86
C GLY A 45 -7.78 13.31 -8.45
N ALA A 46 -6.70 13.57 -7.69
CA ALA A 46 -5.34 13.36 -8.17
C ALA A 46 -5.03 11.88 -8.41
N ASN A 47 -4.42 11.57 -9.55
CA ASN A 47 -3.89 10.26 -9.88
C ASN A 47 -2.50 10.09 -9.25
N ILE A 48 -2.45 9.85 -7.94
CA ILE A 48 -1.22 9.77 -7.15
C ILE A 48 -1.03 8.37 -6.54
N LYS A 49 0.19 7.85 -6.62
CA LYS A 49 0.58 6.54 -6.08
C LYS A 49 1.47 6.76 -4.86
N ILE A 50 1.04 6.27 -3.73
CA ILE A 50 1.74 6.45 -2.46
C ILE A 50 2.36 5.13 -2.05
N VAL A 51 3.66 5.14 -1.75
CA VAL A 51 4.40 3.95 -1.34
C VAL A 51 5.01 4.18 0.03
N GLY A 52 4.60 3.35 0.99
CA GLY A 52 5.11 3.36 2.35
C GLY A 52 5.95 2.13 2.64
N SER A 53 7.27 2.30 2.66
CA SER A 53 8.18 1.22 3.04
C SER A 53 8.31 1.08 4.56
N HIS A 54 8.89 -0.03 5.02
CA HIS A 54 9.17 -0.27 6.44
C HIS A 54 7.92 -0.12 7.32
N SER A 55 6.80 -0.67 6.87
CA SER A 55 5.50 -0.52 7.53
C SER A 55 5.38 -1.36 8.80
N GLY A 56 4.48 -0.94 9.68
CA GLY A 56 4.14 -1.65 10.91
C GLY A 56 5.33 -1.76 11.87
N ILE A 57 5.41 -2.89 12.57
CA ILE A 57 6.49 -3.21 13.52
C ILE A 57 7.73 -3.79 12.83
N SER A 58 7.70 -3.99 11.52
CA SER A 58 8.77 -4.63 10.76
C SER A 58 10.12 -3.88 10.83
N LEU A 59 10.07 -2.61 11.19
CA LEU A 59 11.25 -1.77 11.38
C LEU A 59 12.02 -2.06 12.68
N ALA A 60 11.38 -2.68 13.64
CA ALA A 60 11.86 -3.15 14.96
C ALA A 60 13.11 -2.44 15.54
N ALA A 61 14.29 -2.58 14.92
CA ALA A 61 15.57 -2.08 15.41
C ALA A 61 15.64 -0.56 15.55
N ASP A 62 14.90 0.19 14.74
CA ASP A 62 14.88 1.67 14.79
C ASP A 62 13.87 2.21 15.82
N GLY A 63 13.11 1.32 16.45
CA GLY A 63 12.21 1.62 17.55
C GLY A 63 10.87 2.26 17.15
N PRO A 64 10.02 2.54 18.15
CA PRO A 64 8.62 2.91 17.93
C PRO A 64 8.43 4.27 17.23
N SER A 65 9.43 5.15 17.27
CA SER A 65 9.36 6.45 16.59
C SER A 65 9.29 6.33 15.07
N GLN A 66 9.69 5.20 14.50
CA GLN A 66 9.71 4.94 13.06
C GLN A 66 8.71 3.86 12.63
N MET A 67 8.05 3.18 13.56
CA MET A 67 7.01 2.20 13.26
C MET A 67 5.74 2.90 12.78
N SER A 68 5.20 2.44 11.64
CA SER A 68 3.92 2.92 11.14
C SER A 68 2.81 1.98 11.56
N LEU A 69 2.04 2.37 12.56
CA LEU A 69 0.93 1.57 13.08
C LEU A 69 -0.44 2.05 12.57
N PRO A 70 -0.71 3.36 12.38
CA PRO A 70 -2.02 3.87 11.99
C PRO A 70 -2.21 4.01 10.47
N ASP A 71 -1.21 3.75 9.64
CA ASP A 71 -1.23 3.98 8.19
C ASP A 71 -2.40 3.28 7.48
N ILE A 72 -2.69 2.04 7.83
CA ILE A 72 -3.84 1.31 7.27
C ILE A 72 -5.15 2.03 7.60
N ALA A 73 -5.33 2.47 8.84
CA ALA A 73 -6.56 3.13 9.27
C ALA A 73 -6.80 4.44 8.49
N TRP A 74 -5.75 5.20 8.23
CA TRP A 74 -5.85 6.43 7.45
C TRP A 74 -6.24 6.18 6.01
N PHE A 75 -5.51 5.31 5.31
CA PHE A 75 -5.80 5.05 3.91
C PHE A 75 -7.13 4.32 3.73
N ARG A 76 -7.56 3.51 4.70
CA ARG A 76 -8.91 2.93 4.70
C ARG A 76 -9.99 4.00 4.85
N SER A 77 -9.75 5.06 5.61
CA SER A 77 -10.73 6.15 5.73
C SER A 77 -10.97 6.84 4.39
N PHE A 78 -9.93 7.04 3.58
CA PHE A 78 -10.07 7.56 2.22
C PHE A 78 -10.82 6.59 1.29
N GLY A 79 -10.67 5.28 1.49
CA GLY A 79 -11.41 4.26 0.75
C GLY A 79 -12.91 4.25 1.00
N THR A 80 -13.42 4.96 2.03
CA THR A 80 -14.86 5.15 2.27
C THR A 80 -15.47 6.25 1.41
N MET A 81 -14.65 7.10 0.79
CA MET A 81 -15.08 8.11 -0.17
C MET A 81 -15.14 7.49 -1.56
N THR A 82 -15.94 8.09 -2.42
CA THR A 82 -16.02 7.72 -3.84
C THR A 82 -15.41 8.85 -4.68
N ASP A 83 -14.50 8.50 -5.57
CA ASP A 83 -13.91 9.43 -6.52
C ASP A 83 -14.88 9.82 -7.65
N HIS A 84 -14.43 10.70 -8.55
CA HIS A 84 -15.23 11.18 -9.69
C HIS A 84 -15.56 10.08 -10.72
N HIS A 85 -14.88 8.93 -10.65
CA HIS A 85 -15.08 7.79 -11.53
C HIS A 85 -15.94 6.70 -10.92
N GLY A 86 -16.38 6.87 -9.66
CA GLY A 86 -17.16 5.90 -8.92
C GLY A 86 -16.32 4.83 -8.21
N ASN A 87 -15.00 4.98 -8.17
CA ASN A 87 -14.09 4.08 -7.46
C ASN A 87 -13.91 4.51 -5.99
N PRO A 88 -13.45 3.60 -5.10
CA PRO A 88 -12.96 4.01 -3.79
C PRO A 88 -11.90 5.10 -3.89
N GLY A 89 -11.95 6.10 -3.04
CA GLY A 89 -10.99 7.22 -3.03
C GLY A 89 -9.54 6.80 -2.79
N SER A 90 -9.32 5.61 -2.23
CA SER A 90 -8.00 4.98 -2.11
C SER A 90 -8.11 3.47 -2.00
N TYR A 91 -7.14 2.76 -2.55
CA TYR A 91 -6.90 1.34 -2.29
C TYR A 91 -5.72 1.17 -1.34
N VAL A 92 -5.81 0.21 -0.41
CA VAL A 92 -4.70 -0.19 0.48
C VAL A 92 -4.19 -1.55 0.03
N LEU A 93 -2.94 -1.58 -0.42
CA LEU A 93 -2.30 -2.75 -1.01
C LEU A 93 -1.15 -3.21 -0.11
N GLN A 94 -1.13 -4.49 0.19
CA GLN A 94 -0.14 -5.07 1.10
C GLN A 94 0.45 -6.35 0.50
N PRO A 95 1.50 -6.25 -0.34
CA PRO A 95 2.15 -7.39 -0.95
C PRO A 95 2.79 -8.30 0.10
N ALA A 96 2.79 -9.61 -0.16
CA ALA A 96 3.43 -10.61 0.70
C ALA A 96 4.87 -10.92 0.28
N ASP A 97 5.22 -10.69 -0.99
CA ASP A 97 6.54 -10.93 -1.55
C ASP A 97 6.88 -9.94 -2.69
N ALA A 98 7.99 -10.16 -3.37
CA ALA A 98 8.43 -9.28 -4.45
C ALA A 98 7.57 -9.39 -5.72
N TRP A 99 7.03 -10.58 -6.05
CA TRP A 99 6.12 -10.73 -7.17
C TRP A 99 4.82 -9.98 -6.94
N ALA A 100 4.25 -10.10 -5.74
CA ALA A 100 3.07 -9.32 -5.35
C ALA A 100 3.36 -7.82 -5.36
N ALA A 101 4.53 -7.39 -4.88
CA ALA A 101 4.92 -5.98 -4.92
C ALA A 101 5.05 -5.44 -6.34
N TYR A 102 5.64 -6.23 -7.25
CA TYR A 102 5.74 -5.88 -8.67
C TYR A 102 4.36 -5.78 -9.33
N GLY A 103 3.55 -6.85 -9.24
CA GLY A 103 2.23 -6.90 -9.88
C GLY A 103 1.28 -5.82 -9.39
N LEU A 104 1.25 -5.58 -8.06
CA LEU A 104 0.44 -4.50 -7.47
C LEU A 104 0.96 -3.11 -7.87
N THR A 105 2.27 -2.93 -8.07
CA THR A 105 2.81 -1.66 -8.58
C THR A 105 2.35 -1.39 -10.02
N VAL A 106 2.31 -2.42 -10.86
CA VAL A 106 1.77 -2.32 -12.22
C VAL A 106 0.28 -1.98 -12.17
N ALA A 107 -0.51 -2.71 -11.38
CA ALA A 107 -1.93 -2.44 -11.20
C ALA A 107 -2.22 -1.01 -10.68
N MET A 108 -1.38 -0.51 -9.76
CA MET A 108 -1.44 0.89 -9.33
C MET A 108 -1.21 1.87 -10.48
N ALA A 109 -0.23 1.61 -11.34
CA ALA A 109 0.09 2.50 -12.46
C ALA A 109 -1.04 2.59 -13.48
N GLU A 110 -1.76 1.49 -13.70
CA GLU A 110 -2.90 1.41 -14.62
C GLU A 110 -4.18 2.04 -14.06
N HIS A 111 -4.34 2.01 -12.74
CA HIS A 111 -5.50 2.61 -12.08
C HIS A 111 -5.44 4.14 -12.11
N VAL A 112 -6.56 4.80 -12.39
CA VAL A 112 -6.70 6.26 -12.25
C VAL A 112 -7.28 6.58 -10.88
N GLY A 113 -6.53 7.30 -10.06
CA GLY A 113 -6.90 7.65 -8.70
C GLY A 113 -5.77 7.42 -7.69
N CYS A 114 -6.08 7.52 -6.42
CA CYS A 114 -5.12 7.27 -5.35
C CYS A 114 -5.04 5.77 -5.01
N SER A 115 -3.83 5.32 -4.72
CA SER A 115 -3.59 4.00 -4.12
C SER A 115 -2.38 4.05 -3.20
N TYR A 116 -2.41 3.24 -2.15
CA TYR A 116 -1.37 3.13 -1.15
C TYR A 116 -0.82 1.70 -1.10
N LEU A 117 0.45 1.55 -1.45
CA LEU A 117 1.19 0.30 -1.32
C LEU A 117 2.08 0.37 -0.08
N ARG A 118 1.94 -0.59 0.82
CA ARG A 118 2.78 -0.69 2.01
C ARG A 118 3.64 -1.94 1.98
N THR A 119 4.95 -1.76 2.08
CA THR A 119 5.92 -2.86 2.13
C THR A 119 6.57 -2.96 3.52
N PHE A 120 7.04 -4.14 3.85
CA PHE A 120 7.75 -4.41 5.10
C PHE A 120 9.28 -4.49 4.85
N ARG A 121 10.06 -4.55 5.94
CA ARG A 121 11.53 -4.57 5.87
C ARG A 121 12.14 -5.96 5.70
N PRO A 122 11.68 -7.02 6.39
CA PRO A 122 12.30 -8.34 6.31
C PRO A 122 12.30 -8.91 4.90
N GLU A 123 13.34 -9.66 4.59
CA GLU A 123 13.36 -10.55 3.42
C GLU A 123 12.43 -11.73 3.67
N VAL A 124 11.77 -12.19 2.61
CA VAL A 124 10.82 -13.29 2.65
C VAL A 124 10.99 -14.18 1.42
N GLU A 125 10.53 -15.42 1.55
CA GLU A 125 10.43 -16.33 0.43
C GLU A 125 9.34 -15.90 -0.56
N MET A 126 9.45 -16.33 -1.82
CA MET A 126 8.42 -16.09 -2.83
C MET A 126 7.26 -17.04 -2.61
N ILE A 127 6.06 -16.50 -2.52
CA ILE A 127 4.78 -17.23 -2.48
C ILE A 127 4.17 -17.26 -3.89
N TYR A 128 4.34 -16.18 -4.62
CA TYR A 128 3.81 -16.00 -5.96
C TYR A 128 4.90 -16.11 -7.02
N ASP A 129 4.49 -16.15 -8.28
CA ASP A 129 5.36 -16.20 -9.45
C ASP A 129 4.87 -15.24 -10.57
N GLU A 130 5.56 -15.27 -11.70
CA GLU A 130 5.26 -14.40 -12.85
C GLU A 130 3.88 -14.65 -13.50
N SER A 131 3.25 -15.80 -13.24
CA SER A 131 1.93 -16.13 -13.77
C SER A 131 0.79 -15.56 -12.95
N THR A 132 1.05 -15.15 -11.71
CA THR A 132 0.05 -14.64 -10.77
C THR A 132 -0.41 -13.24 -11.20
N LYS A 133 -1.72 -13.08 -11.31
CA LYS A 133 -2.33 -11.79 -11.66
C LYS A 133 -2.83 -11.09 -10.41
N PHE A 134 -2.49 -9.83 -10.28
CA PHE A 134 -2.89 -9.00 -9.14
C PHE A 134 -3.84 -7.91 -9.59
N GLU A 135 -4.93 -7.75 -8.84
CA GLU A 135 -5.95 -6.73 -9.07
C GLU A 135 -6.14 -5.86 -7.83
N LEU A 136 -6.51 -4.59 -8.02
CA LEU A 136 -6.82 -3.70 -6.90
C LEU A 136 -8.11 -4.15 -6.21
N GLY A 137 -8.03 -4.34 -4.89
CA GLY A 137 -9.17 -4.83 -4.10
C GLY A 137 -9.43 -6.34 -4.21
N GLY A 138 -8.58 -7.06 -4.92
CA GLY A 138 -8.63 -8.52 -5.02
C GLY A 138 -8.04 -9.25 -3.83
N MET A 139 -8.23 -10.55 -3.80
CA MET A 139 -7.60 -11.50 -2.87
C MET A 139 -7.36 -12.82 -3.58
N GLU A 140 -6.38 -13.58 -3.07
CA GLU A 140 -6.04 -14.92 -3.56
C GLU A 140 -6.36 -15.97 -2.50
N VAL A 141 -6.85 -17.14 -2.92
CA VAL A 141 -7.00 -18.33 -2.08
C VAL A 141 -5.70 -19.15 -2.20
N LEU A 142 -4.88 -19.12 -1.16
CA LEU A 142 -3.59 -19.84 -1.16
C LEU A 142 -3.73 -21.31 -0.78
N THR A 143 -4.69 -21.62 0.11
CA THR A 143 -4.91 -22.98 0.61
C THR A 143 -6.39 -23.23 0.81
N GLU A 144 -6.89 -24.31 0.24
CA GLU A 144 -8.27 -24.77 0.45
C GLU A 144 -8.39 -25.47 1.81
N GLY A 145 -9.53 -25.28 2.48
CA GLY A 145 -9.82 -25.87 3.80
C GLY A 145 -11.32 -25.92 4.09
N ARG A 146 -11.68 -26.42 5.29
CA ARG A 146 -13.08 -26.57 5.70
C ARG A 146 -13.38 -26.09 7.11
N ASP A 147 -12.40 -26.16 8.01
CA ASP A 147 -12.64 -25.99 9.44
C ASP A 147 -12.38 -24.55 9.92
N VAL A 148 -11.41 -23.88 9.33
CA VAL A 148 -11.00 -22.52 9.70
C VAL A 148 -10.76 -21.69 8.44
N LEU A 149 -11.22 -20.45 8.43
CA LEU A 149 -10.87 -19.43 7.44
C LEU A 149 -9.82 -18.49 8.04
N ILE A 150 -8.62 -18.46 7.44
CA ILE A 150 -7.58 -17.47 7.77
C ILE A 150 -7.53 -16.41 6.66
N VAL A 151 -7.71 -15.14 7.04
CA VAL A 151 -7.57 -14.00 6.13
C VAL A 151 -6.37 -13.18 6.58
N SER A 152 -5.39 -13.01 5.71
CA SER A 152 -4.12 -12.36 6.04
C SER A 152 -3.61 -11.50 4.88
N ALA A 153 -2.59 -10.68 5.14
CA ALA A 153 -1.94 -9.85 4.13
C ALA A 153 -0.47 -9.55 4.49
N GLY A 154 0.34 -9.34 3.46
CA GLY A 154 1.75 -8.98 3.63
C GLY A 154 2.56 -10.04 4.37
N TYR A 155 3.45 -9.60 5.25
CA TYR A 155 4.35 -10.48 6.01
C TYR A 155 3.62 -11.60 6.77
N MET A 156 2.44 -11.32 7.33
CA MET A 156 1.70 -12.30 8.14
C MET A 156 1.22 -13.52 7.35
N ILE A 157 1.18 -13.47 6.02
CA ILE A 157 0.88 -14.65 5.20
C ILE A 157 1.93 -15.75 5.42
N HIS A 158 3.21 -15.38 5.54
CA HIS A 158 4.30 -16.34 5.82
C HIS A 158 4.12 -17.03 7.17
N GLU A 159 3.66 -16.30 8.19
CA GLU A 159 3.39 -16.88 9.51
C GLU A 159 2.13 -17.77 9.50
N CYS A 160 1.11 -17.36 8.74
CA CYS A 160 -0.09 -18.18 8.56
C CYS A 160 0.22 -19.50 7.84
N ASN A 161 1.07 -19.47 6.81
CA ASN A 161 1.47 -20.69 6.10
C ASN A 161 2.19 -21.69 7.04
N LYS A 162 3.07 -21.21 7.90
CA LYS A 162 3.72 -22.07 8.91
C LYS A 162 2.71 -22.69 9.86
N ALA A 163 1.72 -21.92 10.31
CA ALA A 163 0.68 -22.41 11.23
C ALA A 163 -0.30 -23.41 10.59
N ILE A 164 -0.42 -23.42 9.26
CA ILE A 164 -1.23 -24.40 8.53
C ILE A 164 -0.51 -25.76 8.46
N GLU A 165 0.82 -25.76 8.46
CA GLU A 165 1.64 -26.98 8.40
C GLU A 165 1.73 -27.72 9.76
N GLU A 166 1.43 -27.07 10.88
CA GLU A 166 1.37 -27.63 12.24
C GLU A 166 0.01 -28.31 12.54
#